data_6c9f703d863c8753d9dcdd932c45379e
#
_entry.id   6c9f703d863c8753d9dcdd932c45379e
#
_cell.length_a   1.000
_cell.length_b   1.000
_cell.length_c   1.000
_cell.angle_alpha   90.00
_cell.angle_beta   90.00
_cell.angle_gamma   90.00
#
_symmetry.space_group_name_H-M   'P 1'
#
loop_
_entity.id
_entity.type
_entity.pdbx_description
1 polymer ?
#
loop_
_entity_poly.entity_id
_entity_poly.type
_entity_poly.pdbx_seq_one_letter_code
_entity_poly.pdbx_strand_id
1 'polypeptide(L)'
;MPLPKPQRLRVTCSASAAPDDGQPSGASGRSKLEPGLHLVATPIGNLGDLSPRALATLAAADLIVCEDTRVTGKLLHRQGLERPLLAYHDHNAARVRPQILTRLKAGAAVALASDAGTPLISDPGYKLVRATIEAGIEVFTVPGPSAAIAALTVSGLPTDRFLVVGFLPSRGGPRRTALEELGAVRATLVLFEAARRLPATLAELAKALGPREAAVARELTKRFEEVRRGPLDRL
;
A
#
# COMPACT_ATOMS: atom_id res chain seq x y z
N MET A 1 -15.73 -12.12 -14.30
CA MET A 1 -16.49 -10.89 -14.14
C MET A 1 -15.71 -9.81 -14.90
N PRO A 2 -16.26 -9.15 -15.93
CA PRO A 2 -15.51 -8.14 -16.67
C PRO A 2 -15.21 -6.96 -15.76
N LEU A 3 -13.99 -6.42 -15.87
CA LEU A 3 -13.58 -5.21 -15.15
C LEU A 3 -14.51 -4.05 -15.55
N PRO A 4 -14.92 -3.21 -14.58
CA PRO A 4 -15.72 -2.04 -14.90
C PRO A 4 -14.93 -1.13 -15.86
N LYS A 5 -15.63 -0.55 -16.85
CA LYS A 5 -15.04 0.41 -17.80
C LYS A 5 -14.29 1.49 -17.03
N PRO A 6 -13.10 1.92 -17.50
CA PRO A 6 -12.30 2.93 -16.81
C PRO A 6 -13.08 4.25 -16.74
N GLN A 7 -13.57 4.57 -15.58
CA GLN A 7 -14.04 5.91 -15.28
C GLN A 7 -12.81 6.81 -15.17
N ARG A 8 -12.80 7.92 -15.91
CA ARG A 8 -11.73 8.91 -15.87
C ARG A 8 -11.71 9.55 -14.48
N LEU A 9 -10.84 9.05 -13.62
CA LEU A 9 -10.52 9.69 -12.35
C LEU A 9 -9.61 10.89 -12.62
N ARG A 10 -10.05 12.09 -12.28
CA ARG A 10 -9.13 13.22 -12.07
C ARG A 10 -8.76 13.23 -10.60
N VAL A 11 -7.57 12.75 -10.27
CA VAL A 11 -6.95 13.03 -8.98
C VAL A 11 -6.14 14.30 -9.16
N THR A 12 -6.63 15.41 -8.62
CA THR A 12 -5.84 16.64 -8.51
C THR A 12 -5.10 16.60 -7.18
N CYS A 13 -3.80 16.45 -7.23
CA CYS A 13 -2.94 16.64 -6.08
C CYS A 13 -2.41 18.07 -6.15
N SER A 14 -2.89 18.98 -5.30
CA SER A 14 -2.25 20.26 -5.09
C SER A 14 -1.12 20.05 -4.09
N ALA A 15 0.13 20.02 -4.56
CA ALA A 15 1.27 20.14 -3.68
C ALA A 15 1.42 21.61 -3.30
N SER A 16 0.93 22.00 -2.14
CA SER A 16 1.36 23.25 -1.49
C SER A 16 2.81 23.07 -1.06
N ALA A 17 3.70 23.87 -1.59
CA ALA A 17 5.15 23.72 -1.42
C ALA A 17 5.69 24.31 -0.09
N ALA A 18 4.87 24.80 0.80
CA ALA A 18 5.30 25.26 2.12
C ALA A 18 5.04 24.13 3.13
N PRO A 19 6.08 23.64 3.84
CA PRO A 19 5.81 22.86 5.04
C PRO A 19 5.05 23.77 6.00
N ASP A 20 3.90 23.31 6.47
CA ASP A 20 3.30 23.85 7.67
C ASP A 20 4.28 23.53 8.81
N ASP A 21 4.97 24.57 9.31
CA ASP A 21 5.89 24.49 10.45
C ASP A 21 5.12 24.22 11.75
N GLY A 22 4.04 23.46 11.69
CA GLY A 22 3.31 22.96 12.82
C GLY A 22 4.24 22.22 13.76
N GLN A 23 4.97 23.00 14.59
CA GLN A 23 5.67 22.46 15.74
C GLN A 23 4.70 21.57 16.51
N PRO A 24 5.09 20.37 16.90
CA PRO A 24 4.35 19.66 17.90
C PRO A 24 4.34 20.55 19.13
N SER A 25 3.20 21.17 19.44
CA SER A 25 3.01 21.88 20.68
C SER A 25 3.37 20.92 21.79
N GLY A 26 4.50 21.20 22.44
CA GLY A 26 4.99 20.45 23.57
C GLY A 26 3.95 20.52 24.68
N ALA A 27 3.12 19.52 24.76
CA ALA A 27 2.29 19.25 25.90
C ALA A 27 2.24 17.73 26.08
N SER A 28 2.62 17.27 27.22
CA SER A 28 2.48 15.92 27.76
C SER A 28 1.00 15.55 28.02
N GLY A 29 0.18 15.67 26.98
CA GLY A 29 -1.17 15.16 26.90
C GLY A 29 -1.28 14.43 25.56
N ARG A 30 -1.71 13.17 25.56
CA ARG A 30 -2.05 12.43 24.33
C ARG A 30 -3.02 13.31 23.54
N SER A 31 -2.54 13.98 22.48
CA SER A 31 -3.45 14.70 21.59
C SER A 31 -4.42 13.65 21.03
N LYS A 32 -5.70 13.87 21.27
CA LYS A 32 -6.76 12.98 20.80
C LYS A 32 -6.71 12.99 19.27
N LEU A 33 -6.61 11.81 18.67
CA LEU A 33 -6.66 11.69 17.22
C LEU A 33 -8.05 12.11 16.73
N GLU A 34 -8.10 12.84 15.60
CA GLU A 34 -9.36 13.26 15.00
C GLU A 34 -10.24 12.03 14.68
N PRO A 35 -11.56 12.09 14.97
CA PRO A 35 -12.49 11.02 14.60
C PRO A 35 -12.47 10.76 13.09
N GLY A 36 -12.40 9.48 12.68
CA GLY A 36 -12.37 9.11 11.27
C GLY A 36 -11.49 7.91 10.98
N LEU A 37 -11.31 7.63 9.69
CA LEU A 37 -10.49 6.52 9.21
C LEU A 37 -9.10 7.02 8.81
N HIS A 38 -8.06 6.56 9.49
CA HIS A 38 -6.67 6.92 9.24
C HIS A 38 -5.94 5.80 8.49
N LEU A 39 -5.53 6.06 7.26
CA LEU A 39 -4.76 5.12 6.44
C LEU A 39 -3.28 5.26 6.78
N VAL A 40 -2.71 4.27 7.43
CA VAL A 40 -1.35 4.35 7.99
C VAL A 40 -0.42 3.42 7.23
N ALA A 41 0.58 4.00 6.56
CA ALA A 41 1.65 3.23 5.94
C ALA A 41 2.61 2.68 7.01
N THR A 42 3.06 1.44 6.80
CA THR A 42 3.95 0.71 7.69
C THR A 42 5.27 0.34 6.99
N PRO A 43 6.31 -0.04 7.72
CA PRO A 43 7.58 -0.45 7.13
C PRO A 43 7.45 -1.61 6.14
N ILE A 44 8.24 -1.57 5.07
CA ILE A 44 8.32 -2.66 4.06
C ILE A 44 9.44 -3.67 4.36
N GLY A 45 10.16 -3.47 5.47
CA GLY A 45 11.25 -4.37 5.86
C GLY A 45 12.15 -3.82 6.96
N ASN A 46 12.28 -2.50 7.08
CA ASN A 46 13.09 -1.83 8.07
C ASN A 46 12.19 -1.03 9.03
N LEU A 47 12.24 -1.37 10.32
CA LEU A 47 11.44 -0.68 11.34
C LEU A 47 11.77 0.82 11.45
N GLY A 48 12.98 1.23 11.07
CA GLY A 48 13.38 2.63 11.04
C GLY A 48 12.58 3.48 10.03
N ASP A 49 11.88 2.84 9.09
CA ASP A 49 11.05 3.53 8.11
C ASP A 49 9.65 3.88 8.66
N LEU A 50 9.31 3.47 9.88
CA LEU A 50 8.06 3.89 10.51
C LEU A 50 8.15 5.37 10.90
N SER A 51 7.35 6.21 10.25
CA SER A 51 7.38 7.64 10.54
C SER A 51 6.90 7.95 11.96
N PRO A 52 7.41 9.01 12.62
CA PRO A 52 6.94 9.43 13.94
C PRO A 52 5.42 9.68 13.95
N ARG A 53 4.87 10.24 12.87
CA ARG A 53 3.43 10.47 12.74
C ARG A 53 2.64 9.17 12.62
N ALA A 54 3.15 8.15 11.90
CA ALA A 54 2.53 6.84 11.85
C ALA A 54 2.50 6.19 13.24
N LEU A 55 3.61 6.23 13.96
CA LEU A 55 3.69 5.73 15.33
C LEU A 55 2.69 6.44 16.26
N ALA A 56 2.64 7.77 16.24
CA ALA A 56 1.72 8.57 17.04
C ALA A 56 0.25 8.26 16.71
N THR A 57 -0.09 8.12 15.41
CA THR A 57 -1.43 7.76 14.96
C THR A 57 -1.84 6.38 15.46
N LEU A 58 -0.97 5.37 15.31
CA LEU A 58 -1.23 4.02 15.83
C LEU A 58 -1.38 4.01 17.35
N ALA A 59 -0.58 4.82 18.06
CA ALA A 59 -0.65 4.94 19.50
C ALA A 59 -1.93 5.63 20.00
N ALA A 60 -2.54 6.51 19.23
CA ALA A 60 -3.72 7.28 19.60
C ALA A 60 -5.03 6.67 19.08
N ALA A 61 -4.99 5.75 18.13
CA ALA A 61 -6.19 5.12 17.55
C ALA A 61 -6.99 4.31 18.58
N ASP A 62 -8.32 4.41 18.52
CA ASP A 62 -9.24 3.61 19.36
C ASP A 62 -9.28 2.14 18.93
N LEU A 63 -9.05 1.90 17.63
CA LEU A 63 -8.99 0.58 17.01
C LEU A 63 -8.01 0.60 15.85
N ILE A 64 -7.19 -0.44 15.74
CA ILE A 64 -6.36 -0.68 14.56
C ILE A 64 -6.94 -1.85 13.77
N VAL A 65 -7.25 -1.59 12.51
CA VAL A 65 -7.71 -2.56 11.52
C VAL A 65 -6.52 -2.93 10.65
N CYS A 66 -6.27 -4.21 10.41
CA CYS A 66 -5.12 -4.71 9.66
C CYS A 66 -5.46 -6.05 8.98
N GLU A 67 -4.66 -6.46 7.99
CA GLU A 67 -4.88 -7.72 7.29
C GLU A 67 -4.57 -8.91 8.22
N ASP A 68 -3.36 -8.97 8.77
CA ASP A 68 -2.93 -9.99 9.72
C ASP A 68 -2.57 -9.36 11.08
N THR A 69 -3.39 -9.63 12.09
CA THR A 69 -3.18 -9.14 13.46
C THR A 69 -1.87 -9.61 14.09
N ARG A 70 -1.31 -10.72 13.62
CA ARG A 70 -0.03 -11.24 14.10
C ARG A 70 1.13 -10.38 13.60
N VAL A 71 1.07 -9.90 12.36
CA VAL A 71 2.09 -9.03 11.75
C VAL A 71 2.05 -7.66 12.40
N THR A 72 0.87 -7.03 12.41
CA THR A 72 0.69 -5.73 13.04
C THR A 72 0.94 -5.77 14.54
N GLY A 73 0.53 -6.84 15.25
CA GLY A 73 0.80 -7.03 16.67
C GLY A 73 2.30 -7.07 16.98
N LYS A 74 3.11 -7.73 16.14
CA LYS A 74 4.57 -7.72 16.29
C LYS A 74 5.17 -6.32 16.08
N LEU A 75 4.66 -5.57 15.10
CA LEU A 75 5.08 -4.18 14.86
C LEU A 75 4.81 -3.33 16.10
N LEU A 76 3.57 -3.36 16.61
CA LEU A 76 3.17 -2.59 17.79
C LEU A 76 4.00 -2.97 19.03
N HIS A 77 4.16 -4.27 19.29
CA HIS A 77 4.95 -4.76 20.43
C HIS A 77 6.40 -4.24 20.40
N ARG A 78 7.05 -4.24 19.22
CA ARG A 78 8.39 -3.68 19.03
C ARG A 78 8.47 -2.17 19.26
N GLN A 79 7.35 -1.47 19.15
CA GLN A 79 7.22 -0.04 19.43
C GLN A 79 6.70 0.24 20.85
N GLY A 80 6.57 -0.78 21.69
CA GLY A 80 6.03 -0.64 23.05
C GLY A 80 4.56 -0.25 23.12
N LEU A 81 3.79 -0.58 22.06
CA LEU A 81 2.37 -0.24 21.98
C LEU A 81 1.48 -1.48 22.14
N GLU A 82 0.42 -1.31 22.93
CA GLU A 82 -0.68 -2.26 23.04
C GLU A 82 -1.97 -1.57 22.61
N ARG A 83 -2.62 -2.05 21.55
CA ARG A 83 -3.86 -1.49 21.00
C ARG A 83 -4.80 -2.59 20.55
N PRO A 84 -6.13 -2.36 20.60
CA PRO A 84 -7.10 -3.29 20.03
C PRO A 84 -6.83 -3.49 18.53
N LEU A 85 -6.72 -4.74 18.10
CA LEU A 85 -6.54 -5.13 16.71
C LEU A 85 -7.79 -5.83 16.19
N LEU A 86 -8.14 -5.57 14.92
CA LEU A 86 -9.23 -6.23 14.23
C LEU A 86 -8.76 -6.65 12.84
N ALA A 87 -8.83 -7.95 12.55
CA ALA A 87 -8.49 -8.46 11.23
C ALA A 87 -9.52 -8.04 10.17
N TYR A 88 -9.05 -7.53 9.04
CA TYR A 88 -9.84 -7.12 7.89
C TYR A 88 -9.14 -7.50 6.60
N HIS A 89 -9.63 -8.54 5.94
CA HIS A 89 -9.10 -9.08 4.69
C HIS A 89 -10.27 -9.49 3.78
N ASP A 90 -10.03 -9.80 2.54
CA ASP A 90 -11.07 -10.05 1.53
C ASP A 90 -12.10 -11.09 1.95
N HIS A 91 -11.68 -12.13 2.68
CA HIS A 91 -12.59 -13.21 3.12
C HIS A 91 -13.53 -12.80 4.25
N ASN A 92 -13.19 -11.81 5.09
CA ASN A 92 -14.03 -11.39 6.21
C ASN A 92 -14.62 -9.96 6.04
N ALA A 93 -14.18 -9.21 5.05
CA ALA A 93 -14.50 -7.80 4.85
C ALA A 93 -16.02 -7.52 4.85
N ALA A 94 -16.82 -8.37 4.23
CA ALA A 94 -18.28 -8.20 4.18
C ALA A 94 -18.92 -8.22 5.57
N ARG A 95 -18.43 -9.09 6.46
CA ARG A 95 -18.93 -9.26 7.83
C ARG A 95 -18.38 -8.20 8.79
N VAL A 96 -17.11 -7.82 8.62
CA VAL A 96 -16.39 -6.95 9.58
C VAL A 96 -16.61 -5.46 9.28
N ARG A 97 -16.75 -5.07 8.00
CA ARG A 97 -16.93 -3.67 7.59
C ARG A 97 -18.09 -2.95 8.29
N PRO A 98 -19.30 -3.52 8.46
CA PRO A 98 -20.38 -2.85 9.20
C PRO A 98 -19.99 -2.52 10.64
N GLN A 99 -19.24 -3.39 11.33
CA GLN A 99 -18.78 -3.17 12.69
C GLN A 99 -17.80 -2.00 12.79
N ILE A 100 -16.89 -1.87 11.81
CA ILE A 100 -15.96 -0.75 11.73
C ILE A 100 -16.74 0.55 11.49
N LEU A 101 -17.68 0.56 10.55
CA LEU A 101 -18.51 1.73 10.25
C LEU A 101 -19.34 2.17 11.45
N THR A 102 -19.86 1.25 12.25
CA THR A 102 -20.58 1.58 13.49
C THR A 102 -19.67 2.35 14.48
N ARG A 103 -18.43 1.90 14.66
CA ARG A 103 -17.46 2.60 15.52
C ARG A 103 -17.09 3.98 14.96
N LEU A 104 -16.84 4.08 13.66
CA LEU A 104 -16.55 5.35 12.99
C LEU A 104 -17.70 6.35 13.14
N LYS A 105 -18.96 5.91 12.95
CA LYS A 105 -20.16 6.73 13.15
C LYS A 105 -20.34 7.17 14.60
N ALA A 106 -19.84 6.41 15.56
CA ALA A 106 -19.82 6.78 16.98
C ALA A 106 -18.66 7.75 17.33
N GLY A 107 -17.92 8.26 16.35
CA GLY A 107 -16.85 9.22 16.56
C GLY A 107 -15.50 8.59 16.95
N ALA A 108 -15.30 7.31 16.70
CA ALA A 108 -14.02 6.66 16.95
C ALA A 108 -12.97 7.04 15.89
N ALA A 109 -11.72 7.13 16.32
CA ALA A 109 -10.54 7.22 15.44
C ALA A 109 -10.04 5.80 15.14
N VAL A 110 -10.23 5.34 13.89
CA VAL A 110 -9.83 4.00 13.46
C VAL A 110 -8.63 4.09 12.53
N ALA A 111 -7.54 3.39 12.83
CA ALA A 111 -6.41 3.27 11.94
C ALA A 111 -6.55 2.01 11.07
N LEU A 112 -6.38 2.14 9.74
CA LEU A 112 -6.18 1.01 8.83
C LEU A 112 -4.69 0.93 8.51
N ALA A 113 -4.03 -0.08 9.05
CA ALA A 113 -2.61 -0.35 8.84
C ALA A 113 -2.43 -1.48 7.82
N SER A 114 -1.50 -1.29 6.88
CA SER A 114 -1.03 -2.35 6.00
C SER A 114 -0.10 -3.31 6.76
N ASP A 115 -0.01 -4.55 6.33
CA ASP A 115 1.01 -5.49 6.83
C ASP A 115 2.42 -5.05 6.40
N ALA A 116 2.54 -4.42 5.22
CA ALA A 116 3.79 -3.82 4.74
C ALA A 116 3.52 -2.75 3.69
N GLY A 117 3.94 -1.52 3.94
CA GLY A 117 3.84 -0.40 2.99
C GLY A 117 2.53 0.38 3.12
N THR A 118 2.11 0.95 2.01
CA THR A 118 0.93 1.84 1.93
C THR A 118 -0.36 1.02 1.79
N PRO A 119 -1.35 1.21 2.68
CA PRO A 119 -2.65 0.53 2.58
C PRO A 119 -3.31 0.73 1.21
N LEU A 120 -4.13 -0.20 0.78
CA LEU A 120 -4.88 -0.22 -0.49
C LEU A 120 -4.03 -0.46 -1.76
N ILE A 121 -2.72 -0.35 -1.70
CA ILE A 121 -1.84 -0.59 -2.85
C ILE A 121 -1.49 -2.08 -2.91
N SER A 122 -2.29 -2.85 -3.64
CA SER A 122 -2.27 -4.32 -3.65
C SER A 122 -2.65 -4.97 -2.30
N ASP A 123 -3.33 -4.20 -1.44
CA ASP A 123 -3.80 -4.57 -0.12
C ASP A 123 -5.33 -4.41 -0.01
N PRO A 124 -6.00 -5.12 0.90
CA PRO A 124 -7.43 -4.92 1.16
C PRO A 124 -7.69 -3.53 1.76
N GLY A 125 -8.92 -3.03 1.59
CA GLY A 125 -9.33 -1.75 2.22
C GLY A 125 -10.15 -0.82 1.34
N TYR A 126 -10.05 -0.91 0.02
CA TYR A 126 -10.78 -0.04 -0.91
C TYR A 126 -12.28 0.06 -0.58
N LYS A 127 -12.95 -1.08 -0.34
CA LYS A 127 -14.38 -1.11 -0.01
C LYS A 127 -14.69 -0.48 1.36
N LEU A 128 -13.76 -0.52 2.31
CA LEU A 128 -13.91 0.15 3.60
C LEU A 128 -13.80 1.66 3.43
N VAL A 129 -12.77 2.15 2.75
CA VAL A 129 -12.57 3.57 2.46
C VAL A 129 -13.79 4.13 1.74
N ARG A 130 -14.25 3.46 0.70
CA ARG A 130 -15.44 3.86 -0.05
C ARG A 130 -16.68 3.97 0.84
N ALA A 131 -16.95 2.95 1.64
CA ALA A 131 -18.10 2.95 2.55
C ALA A 131 -17.98 4.02 3.67
N THR A 132 -16.76 4.35 4.09
CA THR A 132 -16.49 5.44 5.04
C THR A 132 -16.84 6.79 4.42
N ILE A 133 -16.40 7.05 3.19
CA ILE A 133 -16.73 8.28 2.43
C ILE A 133 -18.23 8.38 2.18
N GLU A 134 -18.87 7.30 1.74
CA GLU A 134 -20.34 7.24 1.52
C GLU A 134 -21.15 7.51 2.81
N ALA A 135 -20.55 7.23 3.98
CA ALA A 135 -21.14 7.53 5.28
C ALA A 135 -20.86 8.97 5.76
N GLY A 136 -20.22 9.82 4.96
CA GLY A 136 -19.87 11.20 5.32
C GLY A 136 -18.79 11.31 6.40
N ILE A 137 -17.95 10.29 6.56
CA ILE A 137 -16.89 10.24 7.59
C ILE A 137 -15.55 10.56 6.94
N GLU A 138 -14.74 11.37 7.62
CA GLU A 138 -13.43 11.80 7.16
C GLU A 138 -12.45 10.63 7.02
N VAL A 139 -11.62 10.69 5.96
CA VAL A 139 -10.55 9.75 5.70
C VAL A 139 -9.23 10.50 5.62
N PHE A 140 -8.33 10.18 6.51
CA PHE A 140 -7.01 10.80 6.62
C PHE A 140 -5.92 9.89 6.07
N THR A 141 -4.85 10.47 5.54
CA THR A 141 -3.66 9.72 5.14
C THR A 141 -2.47 10.02 6.03
N VAL A 142 -1.76 8.97 6.42
CA VAL A 142 -0.45 9.02 7.05
C VAL A 142 0.55 8.38 6.10
N PRO A 143 1.16 9.15 5.18
CA PRO A 143 2.05 8.62 4.16
C PRO A 143 3.30 8.00 4.79
N GLY A 144 3.89 7.09 4.04
CA GLY A 144 5.10 6.40 4.47
C GLY A 144 5.62 5.45 3.38
N PRO A 145 6.29 4.36 3.76
CA PRO A 145 6.92 3.45 2.83
C PRO A 145 5.95 2.87 1.79
N SER A 146 6.45 2.71 0.57
CA SER A 146 5.78 2.02 -0.53
C SER A 146 6.79 1.23 -1.33
N ALA A 147 6.64 -0.09 -1.38
CA ALA A 147 7.55 -0.96 -2.13
C ALA A 147 7.56 -0.63 -3.63
N ALA A 148 6.40 -0.24 -4.20
CA ALA A 148 6.30 0.13 -5.60
C ALA A 148 7.13 1.39 -5.91
N ILE A 149 7.02 2.43 -5.09
CA ILE A 149 7.76 3.67 -5.27
C ILE A 149 9.24 3.46 -4.95
N ALA A 150 9.57 2.74 -3.88
CA ALA A 150 10.96 2.42 -3.55
C ALA A 150 11.66 1.65 -4.68
N ALA A 151 11.00 0.63 -5.24
CA ALA A 151 11.53 -0.10 -6.40
C ALA A 151 11.72 0.81 -7.62
N LEU A 152 10.73 1.66 -7.92
CA LEU A 152 10.79 2.59 -9.06
C LEU A 152 11.97 3.56 -8.94
N THR A 153 12.18 4.15 -7.76
CA THR A 153 13.25 5.15 -7.53
C THR A 153 14.65 4.56 -7.67
N VAL A 154 14.84 3.29 -7.33
CA VAL A 154 16.15 2.61 -7.47
C VAL A 154 16.29 1.85 -8.80
N SER A 155 15.26 1.80 -9.63
CA SER A 155 15.26 1.01 -10.86
C SER A 155 16.19 1.56 -11.94
N GLY A 156 16.35 2.88 -12.03
CA GLY A 156 17.01 3.57 -13.15
C GLY A 156 16.14 3.67 -14.41
N LEU A 157 14.87 3.28 -14.34
CA LEU A 157 13.89 3.40 -15.43
C LEU A 157 13.19 4.77 -15.38
N PRO A 158 12.55 5.23 -16.50
CA PRO A 158 11.79 6.48 -16.50
C PRO A 158 10.69 6.51 -15.44
N THR A 159 10.59 7.63 -14.72
CA THR A 159 9.66 7.79 -13.59
C THR A 159 8.55 8.80 -13.84
N ASP A 160 8.57 9.49 -14.98
CA ASP A 160 7.60 10.51 -15.39
C ASP A 160 6.20 9.93 -15.62
N ARG A 161 6.14 8.68 -16.07
CA ARG A 161 4.88 7.94 -16.25
C ARG A 161 5.07 6.50 -15.84
N PHE A 162 4.34 6.05 -14.84
CA PHE A 162 4.39 4.67 -14.37
C PHE A 162 3.00 4.14 -14.01
N LEU A 163 2.86 2.83 -14.07
CA LEU A 163 1.64 2.11 -13.70
C LEU A 163 1.98 1.04 -12.67
N VAL A 164 1.38 1.13 -11.48
CA VAL A 164 1.44 0.05 -10.50
C VAL A 164 0.39 -1.00 -10.86
N VAL A 165 0.86 -2.11 -11.39
CA VAL A 165 0.04 -3.25 -11.83
C VAL A 165 -0.36 -4.14 -10.65
N GLY A 166 0.52 -4.22 -9.63
CA GLY A 166 0.36 -5.17 -8.54
C GLY A 166 0.75 -6.59 -8.97
N PHE A 167 0.04 -7.59 -8.42
CA PHE A 167 0.27 -9.00 -8.76
C PHE A 167 -0.49 -9.40 -10.02
N LEU A 168 0.20 -10.04 -10.96
CA LEU A 168 -0.46 -10.68 -12.09
C LEU A 168 -1.33 -11.86 -11.62
N PRO A 169 -2.45 -12.13 -12.31
CA PRO A 169 -3.22 -13.35 -12.07
C PRO A 169 -2.32 -14.59 -12.09
N SER A 170 -2.61 -15.56 -11.23
CA SER A 170 -1.68 -16.69 -10.99
C SER A 170 -1.47 -17.57 -12.23
N ARG A 171 -2.47 -17.71 -13.10
CA ARG A 171 -2.43 -18.59 -14.30
C ARG A 171 -3.63 -18.38 -15.22
N GLY A 172 -3.58 -19.02 -16.41
CA GLY A 172 -4.72 -19.17 -17.33
C GLY A 172 -5.05 -17.95 -18.16
N GLY A 173 -6.27 -17.90 -18.68
CA GLY A 173 -6.78 -16.83 -19.54
C GLY A 173 -6.62 -15.42 -18.94
N PRO A 174 -7.05 -15.18 -17.70
CA PRO A 174 -6.89 -13.85 -17.07
C PRO A 174 -5.44 -13.33 -17.04
N ARG A 175 -4.46 -14.22 -16.84
CA ARG A 175 -3.04 -13.83 -16.86
C ARG A 175 -2.59 -13.44 -18.27
N ARG A 176 -2.99 -14.20 -19.28
CA ARG A 176 -2.67 -13.89 -20.67
C ARG A 176 -3.27 -12.56 -21.10
N THR A 177 -4.57 -12.34 -20.81
CA THR A 177 -5.24 -11.06 -21.10
C THR A 177 -4.53 -9.88 -20.43
N ALA A 178 -4.15 -10.02 -19.15
CA ALA A 178 -3.41 -8.98 -18.45
C ALA A 178 -2.06 -8.67 -19.11
N LEU A 179 -1.32 -9.68 -19.56
CA LEU A 179 -0.05 -9.48 -20.26
C LEU A 179 -0.24 -8.80 -21.64
N GLU A 180 -1.29 -9.17 -22.38
CA GLU A 180 -1.64 -8.52 -23.66
C GLU A 180 -1.99 -7.04 -23.46
N GLU A 181 -2.81 -6.71 -22.44
CA GLU A 181 -3.18 -5.32 -22.08
C GLU A 181 -1.93 -4.50 -21.71
N LEU A 182 -1.01 -5.07 -20.93
CA LEU A 182 0.22 -4.41 -20.52
C LEU A 182 1.16 -4.12 -21.70
N GLY A 183 1.11 -4.91 -22.75
CA GLY A 183 1.89 -4.70 -23.97
C GLY A 183 1.63 -3.34 -24.64
N ALA A 184 0.40 -2.84 -24.55
CA ALA A 184 -0.02 -1.56 -25.11
C ALA A 184 0.28 -0.34 -24.21
N VAL A 185 0.70 -0.55 -22.96
CA VAL A 185 0.92 0.53 -21.99
C VAL A 185 2.29 1.19 -22.24
N ARG A 186 2.25 2.50 -22.51
CA ARG A 186 3.46 3.34 -22.68
C ARG A 186 3.83 4.01 -21.35
N ALA A 187 4.30 3.21 -20.41
CA ALA A 187 4.72 3.66 -19.08
C ALA A 187 5.68 2.65 -18.48
N THR A 188 6.41 3.02 -17.44
CA THR A 188 7.13 2.07 -16.60
C THR A 188 6.13 1.24 -15.81
N LEU A 189 6.20 -0.08 -15.96
CA LEU A 189 5.29 -1.01 -15.28
C LEU A 189 5.93 -1.48 -13.98
N VAL A 190 5.22 -1.34 -12.87
CA VAL A 190 5.66 -1.80 -11.55
C VAL A 190 4.79 -2.98 -11.14
N LEU A 191 5.40 -4.16 -11.02
CA LEU A 191 4.72 -5.40 -10.67
C LEU A 191 5.25 -5.94 -9.35
N PHE A 192 4.40 -6.64 -8.62
CA PHE A 192 4.80 -7.47 -7.49
C PHE A 192 4.83 -8.94 -7.90
N GLU A 193 5.86 -9.64 -7.45
CA GLU A 193 5.94 -11.07 -7.72
C GLU A 193 6.62 -11.82 -6.55
N ALA A 194 6.11 -13.01 -6.28
CA ALA A 194 6.73 -13.91 -5.31
C ALA A 194 8.03 -14.50 -5.89
N ALA A 195 9.09 -14.56 -5.09
CA ALA A 195 10.42 -15.01 -5.53
C ALA A 195 10.39 -16.35 -6.30
N ARG A 196 9.57 -17.32 -5.83
CA ARG A 196 9.43 -18.64 -6.49
C ARG A 196 8.83 -18.60 -7.88
N ARG A 197 8.03 -17.55 -8.20
CA ARG A 197 7.38 -17.39 -9.51
C ARG A 197 8.14 -16.45 -10.44
N LEU A 198 9.09 -15.69 -9.91
CA LEU A 198 9.79 -14.63 -10.63
C LEU A 198 10.41 -15.12 -11.95
N PRO A 199 11.16 -16.25 -12.03
CA PRO A 199 11.76 -16.68 -13.28
C PRO A 199 10.73 -16.94 -14.39
N ALA A 200 9.63 -17.63 -14.05
CA ALA A 200 8.55 -17.90 -15.01
C ALA A 200 7.84 -16.59 -15.44
N THR A 201 7.63 -15.67 -14.51
CA THR A 201 6.99 -14.38 -14.79
C THR A 201 7.89 -13.51 -15.70
N LEU A 202 9.20 -13.46 -15.46
CA LEU A 202 10.14 -12.74 -16.33
C LEU A 202 10.12 -13.29 -17.78
N ALA A 203 10.15 -14.62 -17.92
CA ALA A 203 10.07 -15.25 -19.24
C ALA A 203 8.75 -14.91 -19.99
N GLU A 204 7.61 -14.92 -19.27
CA GLU A 204 6.32 -14.54 -19.87
C GLU A 204 6.26 -13.06 -20.24
N LEU A 205 6.78 -12.18 -19.37
CA LEU A 205 6.87 -10.75 -19.64
C LEU A 205 7.78 -10.47 -20.85
N ALA A 206 8.95 -11.11 -20.93
CA ALA A 206 9.85 -10.97 -22.08
C ALA A 206 9.16 -11.38 -23.39
N LYS A 207 8.40 -12.47 -23.38
CA LYS A 207 7.62 -12.93 -24.54
C LYS A 207 6.50 -11.94 -24.92
N ALA A 208 5.81 -11.37 -23.94
CA ALA A 208 4.66 -10.50 -24.17
C ALA A 208 5.06 -9.05 -24.50
N LEU A 209 6.10 -8.53 -23.86
CA LEU A 209 6.50 -7.12 -23.91
C LEU A 209 7.73 -6.87 -24.81
N GLY A 210 8.41 -7.93 -25.25
CA GLY A 210 9.67 -7.84 -26.01
C GLY A 210 10.87 -7.39 -25.15
N PRO A 211 11.99 -7.03 -25.80
CA PRO A 211 13.24 -6.68 -25.12
C PRO A 211 13.17 -5.26 -24.54
N ARG A 212 12.51 -5.12 -23.39
CA ARG A 212 12.47 -3.87 -22.62
C ARG A 212 13.55 -3.87 -21.56
N GLU A 213 14.07 -2.69 -21.24
CA GLU A 213 14.87 -2.50 -20.03
C GLU A 213 14.00 -2.77 -18.81
N ALA A 214 14.54 -3.50 -17.84
CA ALA A 214 13.85 -3.89 -16.65
C ALA A 214 14.76 -3.85 -15.42
N ALA A 215 14.17 -3.85 -14.25
CA ALA A 215 14.85 -3.96 -12.98
C ALA A 215 14.09 -4.92 -12.06
N VAL A 216 14.81 -5.80 -11.40
CA VAL A 216 14.31 -6.67 -10.33
C VAL A 216 14.87 -6.16 -9.03
N ALA A 217 13.98 -5.61 -8.18
CA ALA A 217 14.32 -5.15 -6.84
C ALA A 217 13.79 -6.16 -5.81
N ARG A 218 14.64 -6.59 -4.89
CA ARG A 218 14.27 -7.53 -3.84
C ARG A 218 14.88 -7.12 -2.50
N GLU A 219 14.24 -7.55 -1.41
CA GLU A 219 14.68 -7.27 -0.04
C GLU A 219 14.92 -5.77 0.23
N LEU A 220 14.13 -4.90 -0.43
CA LEU A 220 14.21 -3.45 -0.27
C LEU A 220 14.14 -3.05 1.21
N THR A 221 14.99 -2.11 1.60
CA THR A 221 15.19 -1.62 2.97
C THR A 221 15.77 -2.62 3.98
N LYS A 222 16.01 -3.87 3.55
CA LYS A 222 16.55 -4.94 4.39
C LYS A 222 18.06 -5.11 4.17
N ARG A 223 18.69 -5.94 5.01
CA ARG A 223 20.13 -6.21 4.98
C ARG A 223 20.66 -6.71 3.64
N PHE A 224 19.83 -7.46 2.89
CA PHE A 224 20.22 -8.08 1.62
C PHE A 224 19.49 -7.43 0.45
N GLU A 225 19.30 -6.11 0.51
CA GLU A 225 18.75 -5.34 -0.59
C GLU A 225 19.56 -5.53 -1.86
N GLU A 226 18.87 -5.86 -2.95
CA GLU A 226 19.50 -6.07 -4.24
C GLU A 226 18.61 -5.52 -5.36
N VAL A 227 19.24 -4.86 -6.33
CA VAL A 227 18.60 -4.40 -7.57
C VAL A 227 19.41 -4.86 -8.76
N ARG A 228 18.83 -5.75 -9.57
CA ARG A 228 19.40 -6.19 -10.84
C ARG A 228 18.72 -5.45 -11.98
N ARG A 229 19.51 -4.95 -12.92
CA ARG A 229 19.05 -4.16 -14.06
C ARG A 229 19.57 -4.76 -15.35
N GLY A 230 18.78 -4.67 -16.41
CA GLY A 230 19.16 -5.13 -17.75
C GLY A 230 17.96 -5.42 -18.65
N PRO A 231 18.20 -5.92 -19.85
CA PRO A 231 17.13 -6.37 -20.71
C PRO A 231 16.30 -7.47 -20.05
N LEU A 232 14.98 -7.39 -20.20
CA LEU A 232 14.00 -8.26 -19.54
C LEU A 232 14.23 -9.76 -19.80
N ASP A 233 14.77 -10.10 -20.96
CA ASP A 233 15.11 -11.46 -21.39
C ASP A 233 16.42 -12.01 -20.80
N ARG A 234 17.17 -11.16 -20.04
CA ARG A 234 18.46 -11.52 -19.42
C ARG A 234 18.44 -11.45 -17.89
N LEU A 235 17.34 -11.07 -17.31
CA LEU A 235 17.14 -11.01 -15.85
C LEU A 235 16.62 -12.34 -15.32
#